data_77a0602c13883af890f67d34adeac3c4
#
_entry.id   77a0602c13883af890f67d34adeac3c4
#
_cell.length_a   1.000
_cell.length_b   1.000
_cell.length_c   1.000
_cell.angle_alpha   90.00
_cell.angle_beta   90.00
_cell.angle_gamma   90.00
#
_symmetry.space_group_name_H-M   'P 1'
#
loop_
_entity.id
_entity.type
_entity.pdbx_description
1 polymer ?
#
loop_
_entity_poly.entity_id
_entity_poly.type
_entity_poly.pdbx_seq_one_letter_code
_entity_poly.pdbx_strand_id
1 'polypeptide(L)'
;MKSVKYIVENPRDALWGLSITTVGYECYKANDPYPSKEHNSGYYFDPDKGRTIQEYQLCYITEGVGTFKSASCPSCEIRSGMMFLLFPNEWHTFSPHKNSTWKQYWIGFKGINIDLRAENGFIKKEKPLFN
;
A
#
# COMPACT_ATOMS: atom_id res chain seq x y z
N MET A 1 6.07 -8.29 13.52
CA MET A 1 5.14 -9.38 13.13
C MET A 1 4.47 -9.02 11.82
N LYS A 2 4.39 -9.97 10.93
CA LYS A 2 3.83 -9.77 9.60
C LYS A 2 2.97 -10.97 9.22
N SER A 3 1.83 -10.71 8.60
CA SER A 3 0.98 -11.74 8.03
C SER A 3 0.53 -11.28 6.64
N VAL A 4 0.75 -12.11 5.63
CA VAL A 4 0.38 -11.81 4.24
C VAL A 4 -0.32 -13.02 3.65
N LYS A 5 -1.42 -12.77 2.97
CA LYS A 5 -2.14 -13.79 2.23
C LYS A 5 -2.28 -13.36 0.77
N TYR A 6 -1.84 -14.22 -0.13
CA TYR A 6 -2.01 -14.05 -1.57
C TYR A 6 -3.28 -14.78 -1.99
N ILE A 7 -4.14 -14.08 -2.71
CA ILE A 7 -5.45 -14.60 -3.10
C ILE A 7 -5.37 -15.09 -4.54
N VAL A 8 -5.77 -16.33 -4.76
CA VAL A 8 -5.90 -16.87 -6.13
C VAL A 8 -7.16 -16.32 -6.76
N GLU A 9 -7.04 -15.66 -7.91
CA GLU A 9 -8.19 -15.11 -8.62
C GLU A 9 -9.12 -16.20 -9.09
N ASN A 10 -10.43 -16.00 -8.87
CA ASN A 10 -11.46 -16.78 -9.49
C ASN A 10 -11.74 -16.16 -10.87
N PRO A 11 -11.85 -16.95 -11.97
CA PRO A 11 -12.14 -16.39 -13.29
C PRO A 11 -13.40 -15.52 -13.36
N ARG A 12 -14.37 -15.72 -12.48
CA ARG A 12 -15.57 -14.89 -12.41
C ARG A 12 -15.34 -13.51 -11.79
N ASP A 13 -14.24 -13.33 -11.08
CA ASP A 13 -13.91 -12.04 -10.47
C ASP A 13 -13.70 -10.98 -11.56
N ALA A 14 -13.11 -11.33 -12.68
CA ALA A 14 -12.94 -10.44 -13.82
C ALA A 14 -14.29 -9.91 -14.33
N LEU A 15 -15.31 -10.77 -14.33
CA LEU A 15 -16.67 -10.39 -14.73
C LEU A 15 -17.33 -9.45 -13.71
N TRP A 16 -16.99 -9.61 -12.45
CA TRP A 16 -17.45 -8.71 -11.39
C TRP A 16 -16.79 -7.33 -11.51
N GLY A 17 -15.61 -7.27 -12.11
CA GLY A 17 -14.87 -6.03 -12.33
C GLY A 17 -13.93 -5.65 -11.19
N LEU A 18 -13.78 -6.50 -10.19
CA LEU A 18 -12.88 -6.27 -9.05
C LEU A 18 -12.42 -7.60 -8.48
N SER A 19 -11.10 -7.78 -8.40
CA SER A 19 -10.47 -8.96 -7.81
C SER A 19 -9.55 -8.54 -6.67
N ILE A 20 -9.62 -9.25 -5.55
CA ILE A 20 -8.68 -9.06 -4.44
C ILE A 20 -7.46 -9.93 -4.71
N THR A 21 -6.28 -9.32 -4.66
CA THR A 21 -5.01 -10.01 -4.95
C THR A 21 -4.23 -10.36 -3.70
N THR A 22 -4.21 -9.46 -2.71
CA THR A 22 -3.50 -9.69 -1.45
C THR A 22 -4.26 -9.06 -0.28
N VAL A 23 -4.02 -9.60 0.90
CA VAL A 23 -4.37 -8.93 2.15
C VAL A 23 -3.19 -9.11 3.10
N GLY A 24 -2.94 -8.13 3.94
CA GLY A 24 -1.82 -8.22 4.85
C GLY A 24 -1.90 -7.31 6.05
N TYR A 25 -1.02 -7.60 6.98
CA TYR A 25 -0.87 -6.89 8.23
C TYR A 25 0.59 -6.89 8.64
N GLU A 26 1.08 -5.76 9.08
CA GLU A 26 2.43 -5.62 9.64
C GLU A 26 2.39 -4.82 10.93
N CYS A 27 3.24 -5.22 11.87
CA CYS A 27 3.40 -4.59 13.15
C CYS A 27 4.89 -4.48 13.47
N TYR A 28 5.35 -3.27 13.73
CA TYR A 28 6.73 -2.98 14.10
C TYR A 28 6.76 -2.21 15.41
N LYS A 29 7.75 -2.52 16.23
CA LYS A 29 8.08 -1.72 17.42
C LYS A 29 9.02 -0.59 17.03
N ALA A 30 9.11 0.43 17.87
CA ALA A 30 10.07 1.51 17.68
C ALA A 30 11.48 0.93 17.49
N ASN A 31 12.21 1.45 16.52
CA ASN A 31 13.57 1.04 16.14
C ASN A 31 13.71 -0.35 15.53
N ASP A 32 12.60 -1.06 15.25
CA ASP A 32 12.67 -2.29 14.47
C ASP A 32 13.15 -2.00 13.05
N PRO A 33 13.90 -2.94 12.43
CA PRO A 33 14.27 -2.79 11.02
C PRO A 33 13.03 -2.76 10.13
N TYR A 34 12.99 -1.81 9.18
CA TYR A 34 11.92 -1.72 8.21
C TYR A 34 12.50 -1.67 6.80
N PRO A 35 11.99 -2.44 5.85
CA PRO A 35 10.99 -3.50 6.05
C PRO A 35 11.61 -4.72 6.77
N SER A 36 10.72 -5.56 7.30
CA SER A 36 11.15 -6.80 7.95
C SER A 36 11.86 -7.72 6.96
N LYS A 37 12.92 -8.38 7.42
CA LYS A 37 13.64 -9.39 6.63
C LYS A 37 12.81 -10.65 6.33
N GLU A 38 11.64 -10.77 6.96
CA GLU A 38 10.71 -11.88 6.76
C GLU A 38 9.88 -11.73 5.48
N HIS A 39 10.03 -10.62 4.74
CA HIS A 39 9.32 -10.42 3.49
C HIS A 39 9.71 -11.46 2.44
N ASN A 40 8.70 -12.00 1.75
CA ASN A 40 8.91 -12.74 0.53
C ASN A 40 9.62 -11.82 -0.48
N SER A 41 10.62 -12.35 -1.19
CA SER A 41 11.45 -11.58 -2.13
C SER A 41 10.64 -10.78 -3.16
N GLY A 42 9.44 -11.26 -3.56
CA GLY A 42 8.58 -10.56 -4.51
C GLY A 42 7.89 -9.32 -3.96
N TYR A 43 7.84 -9.14 -2.66
CA TYR A 43 7.17 -8.03 -1.98
C TYR A 43 8.11 -7.19 -1.11
N TYR A 44 9.37 -7.60 -1.03
CA TYR A 44 10.38 -6.80 -0.36
C TYR A 44 10.70 -5.58 -1.20
N PHE A 45 10.73 -4.41 -0.58
CA PHE A 45 11.26 -3.23 -1.24
C PHE A 45 12.10 -2.42 -0.27
N ASP A 46 13.10 -1.76 -0.83
CA ASP A 46 13.97 -0.84 -0.09
C ASP A 46 13.29 0.54 -0.09
N PRO A 47 12.92 1.10 1.09
CA PRO A 47 12.28 2.42 1.14
C PRO A 47 13.11 3.53 0.51
N ASP A 48 14.43 3.39 0.46
CA ASP A 48 15.31 4.39 -0.17
C ASP A 48 15.22 4.35 -1.70
N LYS A 49 14.89 3.21 -2.26
CA LYS A 49 14.73 3.03 -3.72
C LYS A 49 13.29 3.14 -4.18
N GLY A 50 12.35 2.79 -3.32
CA GLY A 50 10.96 2.69 -3.68
C GLY A 50 10.68 1.50 -4.60
N ARG A 51 9.48 1.47 -5.16
CA ARG A 51 9.05 0.41 -6.07
C ARG A 51 7.87 0.85 -6.93
N THR A 52 7.54 0.02 -7.90
CA THR A 52 6.25 0.04 -8.61
C THR A 52 5.58 -1.32 -8.41
N ILE A 53 4.26 -1.32 -8.37
CA ILE A 53 3.47 -2.55 -8.33
C ILE A 53 2.46 -2.53 -9.47
N GLN A 54 1.86 -3.69 -9.77
CA GLN A 54 0.94 -3.83 -10.89
C GLN A 54 -0.53 -3.94 -10.47
N GLU A 55 -0.81 -3.55 -9.23
CA GLU A 55 -2.14 -3.58 -8.65
C GLU A 55 -2.36 -2.31 -7.83
N TYR A 56 -3.61 -2.05 -7.46
CA TYR A 56 -3.90 -1.06 -6.44
C TYR A 56 -3.68 -1.67 -5.07
N GLN A 57 -3.20 -0.88 -4.12
CA GLN A 57 -3.17 -1.27 -2.71
C GLN A 57 -3.71 -0.13 -1.87
N LEU A 58 -4.68 -0.44 -1.04
CA LEU A 58 -5.16 0.49 -0.02
C LEU A 58 -4.52 0.09 1.31
N CYS A 59 -3.77 1.01 1.89
CA CYS A 59 -3.06 0.81 3.14
C CYS A 59 -3.70 1.64 4.24
N TYR A 60 -3.94 1.04 5.39
CA TYR A 60 -4.52 1.71 6.54
C TYR A 60 -3.55 1.65 7.71
N ILE A 61 -3.23 2.82 8.27
CA ILE A 61 -2.31 2.95 9.40
C ILE A 61 -3.13 3.08 10.68
N THR A 62 -2.99 2.11 11.56
CA THR A 62 -3.71 2.11 12.83
C THR A 62 -2.86 2.61 14.00
N GLU A 63 -1.54 2.60 13.85
CA GLU A 63 -0.62 3.08 14.88
C GLU A 63 0.66 3.56 14.24
N GLY A 64 1.16 4.71 14.69
CA GLY A 64 2.47 5.22 14.33
C GLY A 64 2.45 6.42 13.40
N VAL A 65 3.64 6.87 13.06
CA VAL A 65 3.91 8.01 12.18
C VAL A 65 4.98 7.61 11.18
N GLY A 66 4.81 8.00 9.95
CA GLY A 66 5.79 7.73 8.90
C GLY A 66 5.72 8.75 7.78
N THR A 67 6.39 8.43 6.68
CA THR A 67 6.47 9.29 5.51
C THR A 67 6.06 8.50 4.27
N PHE A 68 5.31 9.16 3.39
CA PHE A 68 4.89 8.64 2.10
C PHE A 68 5.35 9.58 0.99
N LYS A 69 5.71 9.02 -0.15
CA LYS A 69 6.08 9.78 -1.34
C LYS A 69 5.74 8.95 -2.58
N SER A 70 5.27 9.60 -3.62
CA SER A 70 5.08 8.95 -4.92
C SER A 70 5.52 9.88 -6.04
N ALA A 71 5.51 9.36 -7.27
CA ALA A 71 5.86 10.16 -8.44
C ALA A 71 4.96 11.40 -8.60
N SER A 72 3.69 11.27 -8.25
CA SER A 72 2.68 12.34 -8.40
C SER A 72 2.39 13.09 -7.11
N CYS A 73 2.93 12.65 -5.97
CA CYS A 73 2.66 13.25 -4.66
C CYS A 73 3.99 13.48 -3.93
N PRO A 74 4.31 14.74 -3.55
CA PRO A 74 5.54 15.00 -2.82
C PRO A 74 5.52 14.35 -1.44
N SER A 75 6.69 14.24 -0.83
CA SER A 75 6.83 13.65 0.50
C SER A 75 5.87 14.29 1.49
N CYS A 76 5.13 13.47 2.20
CA CYS A 76 4.17 13.90 3.20
C CYS A 76 4.12 12.94 4.39
N GLU A 77 3.64 13.43 5.52
CA GLU A 77 3.50 12.64 6.72
C GLU A 77 2.23 11.80 6.66
N ILE A 78 2.37 10.55 7.09
CA ILE A 78 1.23 9.65 7.31
C ILE A 78 1.23 9.24 8.78
N ARG A 79 0.03 9.12 9.35
CA ARG A 79 -0.15 8.82 10.77
C ARG A 79 -1.38 7.97 11.03
N SER A 80 -1.48 7.49 12.24
CA SER A 80 -2.63 6.72 12.73
C SER A 80 -3.96 7.35 12.32
N GLY A 81 -4.85 6.54 11.78
CA GLY A 81 -6.16 6.94 11.29
C GLY A 81 -6.19 7.30 9.81
N MET A 82 -5.06 7.34 9.14
CA MET A 82 -4.97 7.66 7.72
C MET A 82 -4.90 6.42 6.85
N MET A 83 -5.39 6.56 5.62
CA MET A 83 -5.20 5.58 4.56
C MET A 83 -4.46 6.23 3.40
N PHE A 84 -3.73 5.41 2.64
CA PHE A 84 -3.16 5.85 1.38
C PHE A 84 -3.34 4.79 0.32
N LEU A 85 -3.52 5.25 -0.92
CA LEU A 85 -3.78 4.38 -2.07
C LEU A 85 -2.56 4.35 -2.98
N LEU A 86 -2.07 3.15 -3.25
CA LEU A 86 -1.01 2.91 -4.22
C LEU A 86 -1.65 2.54 -5.56
N PHE A 87 -1.13 3.13 -6.63
CA PHE A 87 -1.66 2.95 -7.99
C PHE A 87 -0.75 2.03 -8.81
N PRO A 88 -1.30 1.24 -9.73
CA PRO A 88 -0.48 0.45 -10.66
C PRO A 88 0.48 1.34 -11.44
N ASN A 89 1.72 0.88 -11.59
CA ASN A 89 2.78 1.55 -12.36
C ASN A 89 3.21 2.93 -11.84
N GLU A 90 2.70 3.35 -10.70
CA GLU A 90 3.11 4.60 -10.07
C GLU A 90 4.19 4.32 -9.03
N TRP A 91 5.38 4.88 -9.23
CA TRP A 91 6.47 4.75 -8.26
C TRP A 91 6.05 5.32 -6.91
N HIS A 92 6.36 4.61 -5.85
CA HIS A 92 6.08 5.05 -4.49
C HIS A 92 7.12 4.53 -3.50
N THR A 93 7.16 5.17 -2.34
CA THR A 93 7.86 4.67 -1.17
C THR A 93 7.15 5.15 0.09
N PHE A 94 7.24 4.37 1.15
CA PHE A 94 6.74 4.76 2.46
C PHE A 94 7.50 3.99 3.53
N SER A 95 7.61 4.57 4.70
CA SER A 95 8.27 3.94 5.84
C SER A 95 7.86 4.61 7.14
N PRO A 96 7.85 3.88 8.25
CA PRO A 96 7.67 4.52 9.56
C PRO A 96 8.87 5.37 9.92
N HIS A 97 8.65 6.38 10.75
CA HIS A 97 9.75 7.10 11.40
C HIS A 97 10.51 6.14 12.33
N LYS A 98 11.81 6.29 12.39
CA LYS A 98 12.70 5.36 13.09
C LYS A 98 12.30 5.08 14.54
N ASN A 99 11.81 6.09 15.25
CA ASN A 99 11.45 5.97 16.65
C ASN A 99 9.96 5.72 16.88
N SER A 100 9.22 5.42 15.83
CA SER A 100 7.77 5.18 15.89
C SER A 100 7.46 3.70 15.90
N THR A 101 6.42 3.32 16.65
CA THR A 101 5.74 2.06 16.39
C THR A 101 5.04 2.15 15.05
N TRP A 102 4.60 1.03 14.49
CA TRP A 102 3.94 1.01 13.20
C TRP A 102 3.02 -0.19 13.10
N LYS A 103 1.76 0.06 12.78
CA LYS A 103 0.80 -0.99 12.47
C LYS A 103 0.06 -0.60 11.21
N GLN A 104 0.12 -1.46 10.21
CA GLN A 104 -0.57 -1.22 8.95
C GLN A 104 -1.30 -2.47 8.49
N TYR A 105 -2.45 -2.24 7.88
CA TYR A 105 -3.22 -3.24 7.14
C TYR A 105 -3.23 -2.84 5.68
N TRP A 106 -3.27 -3.81 4.80
CA TRP A 106 -3.45 -3.49 3.39
C TRP A 106 -4.31 -4.52 2.68
N ILE A 107 -4.92 -4.07 1.59
CA ILE A 107 -5.66 -4.90 0.66
C ILE A 107 -5.20 -4.53 -0.75
N GLY A 108 -4.77 -5.54 -1.52
CA GLY A 108 -4.41 -5.38 -2.93
C GLY A 108 -5.59 -5.79 -3.80
N PHE A 109 -5.83 -5.07 -4.88
CA PHE A 109 -6.96 -5.34 -5.76
C PHE A 109 -6.70 -4.78 -7.15
N LYS A 110 -7.45 -5.29 -8.12
CA LYS A 110 -7.39 -4.84 -9.51
C LYS A 110 -8.73 -5.11 -10.19
N GLY A 111 -8.92 -4.51 -11.35
CA GLY A 111 -10.10 -4.72 -12.15
C GLY A 111 -10.59 -3.47 -12.85
N ILE A 112 -11.48 -3.64 -13.82
CA ILE A 112 -12.03 -2.54 -14.61
C ILE A 112 -12.81 -1.55 -13.76
N ASN A 113 -13.42 -2.01 -12.67
CA ASN A 113 -14.21 -1.17 -11.78
C ASN A 113 -13.37 -0.04 -11.19
N ILE A 114 -12.19 -0.37 -10.63
CA ILE A 114 -11.30 0.64 -10.06
C ILE A 114 -10.59 1.45 -11.15
N ASP A 115 -10.25 0.82 -12.28
CA ASP A 115 -9.63 1.52 -13.40
C ASP A 115 -10.52 2.66 -13.91
N LEU A 116 -11.82 2.41 -14.05
CA LEU A 116 -12.78 3.43 -14.49
C LEU A 116 -12.90 4.58 -13.48
N ARG A 117 -12.82 4.29 -12.20
CA ARG A 117 -12.83 5.32 -11.17
C ARG A 117 -11.59 6.22 -11.27
N ALA A 118 -10.44 5.64 -11.53
CA ALA A 118 -9.22 6.40 -11.74
C ALA A 118 -9.30 7.26 -13.00
N GLU A 119 -9.76 6.68 -14.12
CA GLU A 119 -9.91 7.39 -15.39
C GLU A 119 -10.88 8.57 -15.29
N ASN A 120 -11.95 8.41 -14.50
CA ASN A 120 -12.97 9.43 -14.33
C ASN A 120 -12.69 10.40 -13.19
N GLY A 121 -11.52 10.33 -12.55
CA GLY A 121 -11.08 11.28 -11.55
C GLY A 121 -11.69 11.13 -10.17
N PHE A 122 -12.36 10.01 -9.88
CA PHE A 122 -12.87 9.72 -8.54
C PHE A 122 -11.77 9.40 -7.54
N ILE A 123 -10.67 8.84 -8.03
CA ILE A 123 -9.43 8.65 -7.27
C ILE A 123 -8.29 9.22 -8.12
N LYS A 124 -7.30 9.83 -7.47
CA LYS A 124 -6.23 10.56 -8.16
C LYS A 124 -4.86 10.24 -7.56
N LYS A 125 -3.88 10.02 -8.42
CA LYS A 125 -2.48 9.81 -8.02
C LYS A 125 -1.92 11.00 -7.25
N GLU A 126 -2.40 12.20 -7.53
CA GLU A 126 -1.96 13.44 -6.89
C GLU A 126 -2.56 13.63 -5.49
N LYS A 127 -3.59 12.88 -5.16
CA LYS A 127 -4.28 12.92 -3.86
C LYS A 127 -4.49 11.51 -3.31
N PRO A 128 -3.40 10.79 -2.99
CA PRO A 128 -3.50 9.39 -2.58
C PRO A 128 -3.85 9.19 -1.10
N LEU A 129 -3.87 10.25 -0.29
CA LEU A 129 -4.10 10.14 1.15
C LEU A 129 -5.54 10.45 1.52
N PHE A 130 -6.04 9.71 2.51
CA PHE A 130 -7.39 9.84 3.04
C PHE A 130 -7.33 9.87 4.58
N ASN A 131 -8.08 10.78 5.15
CA ASN A 131 -8.22 10.90 6.61
C ASN A 131 -9.46 10.20 7.10
#